data_58215bd32e6c7fa2e238cb8d68346840
#
_entry.id   58215bd32e6c7fa2e238cb8d68346840
#
_cell.length_a   1.000
_cell.length_b   1.000
_cell.length_c   1.000
_cell.angle_alpha   90.00
_cell.angle_beta   90.00
_cell.angle_gamma   90.00
#
_symmetry.space_group_name_H-M   'P 1'
#
loop_
_entity.id
_entity.type
_entity.pdbx_description
1 polymer ?
#
loop_
_entity_poly.entity_id
_entity_poly.type
_entity_poly.pdbx_seq_one_letter_code
_entity_poly.pdbx_strand_id
1 'polypeptide(L)'
;MNTHQNKIALVTGATRGIGAETVRQLAKEGVHTLLAGRKRETAVEQALKLQAEGLPVEALQLDVTDAASIADAVEQVRQSHGRLDILVNNAGIMIENPAQAPSEQSLDTWRRTFDTNVYALVAVTQAFLPLLKQAKAGRIVNVSSILGSQTLHADPGSGIYDFKIPAYNASKAAVNSWTLALAHELRSSPIKVNTVHPGYVKTDMNGGHGEIEIAEGARSSVQMALIGPEGPSGSFTYLGEVLPW
;
A
#
# COMPACT_ATOMS: atom_id res chain seq x y z
N MET A 1 -1.15 27.76 -5.45
CA MET A 1 -1.91 27.19 -4.29
C MET A 1 -1.74 25.69 -4.34
N ASN A 2 -1.38 25.06 -3.22
CA ASN A 2 -1.17 23.60 -3.18
C ASN A 2 -2.54 22.92 -3.34
N THR A 3 -2.75 22.23 -4.46
CA THR A 3 -4.06 21.61 -4.84
C THR A 3 -4.45 20.43 -3.96
N HIS A 4 -3.57 20.00 -3.04
CA HIS A 4 -3.77 18.84 -2.19
C HIS A 4 -4.14 19.20 -0.74
N GLN A 5 -4.13 20.51 -0.39
CA GLN A 5 -4.61 20.98 0.91
C GLN A 5 -6.07 20.53 1.14
N ASN A 6 -6.35 20.02 2.34
CA ASN A 6 -7.63 19.44 2.76
C ASN A 6 -7.92 18.00 2.28
N LYS A 7 -7.02 17.30 1.60
CA LYS A 7 -7.17 15.85 1.40
C LYS A 7 -6.78 15.10 2.67
N ILE A 8 -7.48 14.00 2.92
CA ILE A 8 -7.20 13.06 4.02
C ILE A 8 -6.67 11.77 3.41
N ALA A 9 -5.48 11.35 3.80
CA ALA A 9 -4.89 10.10 3.37
C ALA A 9 -4.72 9.12 4.53
N LEU A 10 -4.88 7.83 4.27
CA LEU A 10 -4.55 6.75 5.18
C LEU A 10 -3.48 5.87 4.53
N VAL A 11 -2.39 5.61 5.27
CA VAL A 11 -1.32 4.70 4.85
C VAL A 11 -1.20 3.57 5.87
N THR A 12 -1.44 2.33 5.44
CA THR A 12 -1.33 1.15 6.31
C THR A 12 0.12 0.67 6.46
N GLY A 13 0.48 0.10 7.62
CA GLY A 13 1.83 -0.37 7.88
C GLY A 13 2.89 0.75 7.83
N ALA A 14 2.52 1.94 8.31
CA ALA A 14 3.27 3.17 8.09
C ALA A 14 4.22 3.56 9.24
N THR A 15 4.50 2.66 10.19
CA THR A 15 5.39 2.97 11.33
C THR A 15 6.87 2.93 10.99
N ARG A 16 7.25 2.44 9.80
CA ARG A 16 8.63 2.35 9.31
C ARG A 16 8.69 2.18 7.78
N GLY A 17 9.89 2.22 7.23
CA GLY A 17 10.18 1.88 5.83
C GLY A 17 9.40 2.71 4.82
N ILE A 18 8.99 2.08 3.72
CA ILE A 18 8.28 2.72 2.61
C ILE A 18 6.98 3.40 3.07
N GLY A 19 6.23 2.77 4.00
CA GLY A 19 4.99 3.32 4.51
C GLY A 19 5.19 4.63 5.26
N ALA A 20 6.17 4.71 6.17
CA ALA A 20 6.49 5.93 6.90
C ALA A 20 6.94 7.06 5.96
N GLU A 21 7.75 6.73 4.97
CA GLU A 21 8.20 7.70 3.97
C GLU A 21 7.08 8.14 3.03
N THR A 22 6.14 7.25 2.67
CA THR A 22 4.93 7.61 1.92
C THR A 22 4.10 8.63 2.70
N VAL A 23 3.91 8.43 4.02
CA VAL A 23 3.26 9.42 4.89
C VAL A 23 3.99 10.75 4.84
N ARG A 24 5.32 10.74 5.02
CA ARG A 24 6.15 11.96 5.02
C ARG A 24 6.04 12.73 3.72
N GLN A 25 6.12 12.05 2.58
CA GLN A 25 6.03 12.70 1.27
C GLN A 25 4.62 13.24 0.98
N LEU A 26 3.55 12.49 1.29
CA LEU A 26 2.18 12.98 1.17
C LEU A 26 1.93 14.21 2.05
N ALA A 27 2.43 14.19 3.29
CA ALA A 27 2.29 15.31 4.21
C ALA A 27 3.06 16.56 3.73
N LYS A 28 4.23 16.40 3.10
CA LYS A 28 4.96 17.51 2.44
C LYS A 28 4.18 18.13 1.28
N GLU A 29 3.36 17.34 0.59
CA GLU A 29 2.43 17.84 -0.43
C GLU A 29 1.15 18.49 0.16
N GLY A 30 1.10 18.67 1.50
CA GLY A 30 0.00 19.31 2.20
C GLY A 30 -1.21 18.42 2.46
N VAL A 31 -1.09 17.10 2.25
CA VAL A 31 -2.12 16.11 2.57
C VAL A 31 -2.11 15.84 4.07
N HIS A 32 -3.25 15.93 4.75
CA HIS A 32 -3.38 15.44 6.12
C HIS A 32 -3.32 13.92 6.13
N THR A 33 -2.29 13.33 6.74
CA THR A 33 -1.99 11.91 6.56
C THR A 33 -2.13 11.13 7.86
N LEU A 34 -2.99 10.12 7.85
CA LEU A 34 -3.18 9.17 8.92
C LEU A 34 -2.11 8.08 8.80
N LEU A 35 -1.18 8.08 9.75
CA LEU A 35 -0.11 7.10 9.89
C LEU A 35 -0.65 5.90 10.64
N ALA A 36 -0.99 4.81 9.92
CA ALA A 36 -1.57 3.65 10.54
C ALA A 36 -0.53 2.59 10.93
N GLY A 37 -0.62 2.13 12.16
CA GLY A 37 0.23 1.10 12.73
C GLY A 37 -0.51 0.15 13.66
N ARG A 38 -0.09 -1.11 13.69
CA ARG A 38 -0.68 -2.17 14.51
C ARG A 38 -0.64 -1.84 16.02
N LYS A 39 0.47 -1.29 16.50
CA LYS A 39 0.64 -0.85 17.88
C LYS A 39 0.47 0.66 17.96
N ARG A 40 -0.43 1.12 18.82
CA ARG A 40 -0.74 2.55 19.01
C ARG A 40 0.51 3.34 19.38
N GLU A 41 1.31 2.82 20.30
CA GLU A 41 2.50 3.49 20.83
C GLU A 41 3.50 3.79 19.71
N THR A 42 3.76 2.81 18.84
CA THR A 42 4.69 2.96 17.71
C THR A 42 4.15 3.93 16.66
N ALA A 43 2.84 3.91 16.41
CA ALA A 43 2.22 4.85 15.48
C ALA A 43 2.30 6.30 16.01
N VAL A 44 2.01 6.50 17.31
CA VAL A 44 2.12 7.80 17.98
C VAL A 44 3.56 8.31 17.95
N GLU A 45 4.53 7.47 18.34
CA GLU A 45 5.94 7.86 18.32
C GLU A 45 6.39 8.34 16.94
N GLN A 46 6.03 7.60 15.89
CA GLN A 46 6.41 7.95 14.52
C GLN A 46 5.67 9.19 14.02
N ALA A 47 4.39 9.35 14.35
CA ALA A 47 3.64 10.56 14.01
C ALA A 47 4.21 11.81 14.68
N LEU A 48 4.59 11.74 15.97
CA LEU A 48 5.22 12.84 16.69
C LEU A 48 6.55 13.28 16.03
N LYS A 49 7.36 12.33 15.52
CA LYS A 49 8.59 12.68 14.77
C LYS A 49 8.28 13.50 13.52
N LEU A 50 7.24 13.12 12.76
CA LEU A 50 6.86 13.85 11.55
C LEU A 50 6.16 15.19 11.87
N GLN A 51 5.40 15.26 12.95
CA GLN A 51 4.81 16.51 13.44
C GLN A 51 5.89 17.51 13.90
N ALA A 52 6.99 17.03 14.48
CA ALA A 52 8.14 17.89 14.83
C ALA A 52 8.83 18.48 13.59
N GLU A 53 8.66 17.89 12.41
CA GLU A 53 9.06 18.46 11.12
C GLU A 53 8.03 19.48 10.57
N GLY A 54 6.94 19.74 11.29
CA GLY A 54 5.85 20.63 10.84
C GLY A 54 4.86 19.97 9.89
N LEU A 55 4.86 18.64 9.79
CA LEU A 55 4.01 17.91 8.84
C LEU A 55 2.62 17.57 9.43
N PRO A 56 1.54 17.67 8.64
CA PRO A 56 0.18 17.37 9.07
C PRO A 56 -0.07 15.85 9.12
N VAL A 57 0.42 15.20 10.16
CA VAL A 57 0.33 13.75 10.37
C VAL A 57 -0.41 13.45 11.66
N GLU A 58 -1.28 12.44 11.63
CA GLU A 58 -2.02 11.92 12.78
C GLU A 58 -1.77 10.41 12.91
N ALA A 59 -1.61 9.91 14.14
CA ALA A 59 -1.46 8.49 14.40
C ALA A 59 -2.83 7.80 14.40
N LEU A 60 -2.93 6.65 13.72
CA LEU A 60 -4.09 5.78 13.75
C LEU A 60 -3.68 4.37 14.15
N GLN A 61 -4.33 3.80 15.16
CA GLN A 61 -4.16 2.38 15.44
C GLN A 61 -4.94 1.57 14.41
N LEU A 62 -4.26 0.66 13.72
CA LEU A 62 -4.89 -0.25 12.76
C LEU A 62 -4.04 -1.52 12.61
N ASP A 63 -4.54 -2.62 13.15
CA ASP A 63 -4.09 -3.96 12.76
C ASP A 63 -4.94 -4.41 11.57
N VAL A 64 -4.32 -4.49 10.41
CA VAL A 64 -5.00 -4.84 9.15
C VAL A 64 -5.54 -6.28 9.12
N THR A 65 -5.06 -7.14 10.04
CA THR A 65 -5.49 -8.55 10.17
C THR A 65 -6.57 -8.75 11.22
N ASP A 66 -6.99 -7.70 11.92
CA ASP A 66 -8.02 -7.74 12.97
C ASP A 66 -9.26 -6.95 12.56
N ALA A 67 -10.38 -7.64 12.38
CA ALA A 67 -11.64 -7.05 11.95
C ALA A 67 -12.17 -5.99 12.94
N ALA A 68 -11.97 -6.18 14.26
CA ALA A 68 -12.38 -5.21 15.26
C ALA A 68 -11.52 -3.94 15.15
N SER A 69 -10.20 -4.09 15.01
CA SER A 69 -9.29 -2.95 14.80
C SER A 69 -9.62 -2.17 13.52
N ILE A 70 -10.00 -2.86 12.44
CA ILE A 70 -10.43 -2.21 11.19
C ILE A 70 -11.72 -1.40 11.43
N ALA A 71 -12.72 -1.97 12.11
CA ALA A 71 -13.98 -1.30 12.40
C ALA A 71 -13.78 -0.05 13.28
N ASP A 72 -12.96 -0.15 14.32
CA ASP A 72 -12.63 0.97 15.22
C ASP A 72 -11.90 2.09 14.46
N ALA A 73 -10.95 1.75 13.58
CA ALA A 73 -10.22 2.72 12.76
C ALA A 73 -11.16 3.44 11.77
N VAL A 74 -12.08 2.73 11.13
CA VAL A 74 -13.10 3.33 10.24
C VAL A 74 -13.98 4.31 11.03
N GLU A 75 -14.43 3.92 12.21
CA GLU A 75 -15.30 4.76 13.04
C GLU A 75 -14.55 6.02 13.51
N GLN A 76 -13.30 5.89 13.93
CA GLN A 76 -12.46 7.05 14.29
C GLN A 76 -12.32 8.02 13.12
N VAL A 77 -12.00 7.52 11.90
CA VAL A 77 -11.85 8.36 10.71
C VAL A 77 -13.20 9.01 10.32
N ARG A 78 -14.29 8.26 10.44
CA ARG A 78 -15.63 8.76 10.17
C ARG A 78 -15.99 9.93 11.10
N GLN A 79 -15.73 9.80 12.41
CA GLN A 79 -16.03 10.84 13.41
C GLN A 79 -15.15 12.07 13.25
N SER A 80 -13.85 11.89 12.99
CA SER A 80 -12.88 12.99 12.95
C SER A 80 -12.88 13.74 11.62
N HIS A 81 -13.11 13.03 10.50
CA HIS A 81 -12.90 13.58 9.16
C HIS A 81 -14.12 13.46 8.23
N GLY A 82 -15.05 12.52 8.50
CA GLY A 82 -16.26 12.29 7.69
C GLY A 82 -16.03 11.67 6.31
N ARG A 83 -14.81 11.64 5.83
CA ARG A 83 -14.40 11.08 4.53
C ARG A 83 -12.96 10.60 4.54
N LEU A 84 -12.58 9.89 3.50
CA LEU A 84 -11.20 9.54 3.17
C LEU A 84 -10.94 9.84 1.68
N ASP A 85 -9.91 10.61 1.35
CA ASP A 85 -9.59 10.95 -0.03
C ASP A 85 -8.59 9.97 -0.66
N ILE A 86 -7.67 9.43 0.14
CA ILE A 86 -6.59 8.55 -0.31
C ILE A 86 -6.44 7.37 0.64
N LEU A 87 -6.43 6.15 0.10
CA LEU A 87 -6.05 4.94 0.81
C LEU A 87 -4.81 4.33 0.15
N VAL A 88 -3.71 4.20 0.92
CA VAL A 88 -2.51 3.47 0.49
C VAL A 88 -2.41 2.18 1.30
N ASN A 89 -2.73 1.07 0.66
CA ASN A 89 -2.56 -0.27 1.21
C ASN A 89 -1.09 -0.68 1.07
N ASN A 90 -0.26 -0.28 2.05
CA ASN A 90 1.17 -0.56 2.06
C ASN A 90 1.54 -1.73 2.99
N ALA A 91 0.73 -2.06 4.00
CA ALA A 91 1.01 -3.17 4.89
C ALA A 91 1.23 -4.48 4.13
N GLY A 92 2.31 -5.19 4.45
CA GLY A 92 2.65 -6.46 3.82
C GLY A 92 3.82 -7.15 4.50
N ILE A 93 3.94 -8.45 4.26
CA ILE A 93 5.03 -9.30 4.78
C ILE A 93 5.62 -10.17 3.68
N MET A 94 6.88 -10.55 3.87
CA MET A 94 7.59 -11.59 3.14
C MET A 94 8.32 -12.43 4.20
N ILE A 95 7.85 -13.66 4.45
CA ILE A 95 8.29 -14.50 5.57
C ILE A 95 8.80 -15.87 5.14
N GLU A 96 8.90 -16.08 3.84
CA GLU A 96 9.40 -17.33 3.27
C GLU A 96 10.91 -17.47 3.50
N ASN A 97 11.34 -18.72 3.58
CA ASN A 97 12.76 -19.05 3.54
C ASN A 97 13.22 -19.17 2.07
N PRO A 98 13.99 -18.22 1.55
CA PRO A 98 14.41 -18.24 0.15
C PRO A 98 15.37 -19.41 -0.20
N ALA A 99 15.91 -20.11 0.79
CA ALA A 99 16.74 -21.29 0.58
C ALA A 99 15.95 -22.60 0.39
N GLN A 100 14.63 -22.58 0.64
CA GLN A 100 13.74 -23.73 0.42
C GLN A 100 13.14 -23.69 -0.99
N ALA A 101 13.02 -24.87 -1.61
CA ALA A 101 12.33 -24.98 -2.88
C ALA A 101 10.85 -24.54 -2.76
N PRO A 102 10.23 -24.04 -3.84
CA PRO A 102 8.83 -23.63 -3.83
C PRO A 102 7.86 -24.68 -3.28
N SER A 103 8.08 -25.94 -3.58
CA SER A 103 7.28 -27.08 -3.13
C SER A 103 7.44 -27.43 -1.64
N GLU A 104 8.46 -26.88 -0.97
CA GLU A 104 8.80 -27.15 0.43
C GLU A 104 8.30 -26.06 1.38
N GLN A 105 7.84 -24.94 0.87
CA GLN A 105 7.30 -23.86 1.68
C GLN A 105 6.06 -24.31 2.45
N SER A 106 6.02 -24.06 3.76
CA SER A 106 4.93 -24.53 4.61
C SER A 106 3.58 -23.87 4.28
N LEU A 107 2.48 -24.61 4.45
CA LEU A 107 1.14 -24.03 4.32
C LEU A 107 0.86 -22.92 5.34
N ASP A 108 1.53 -22.92 6.50
CA ASP A 108 1.43 -21.82 7.47
C ASP A 108 2.03 -20.54 6.89
N THR A 109 3.19 -20.63 6.26
CA THR A 109 3.81 -19.49 5.53
C THR A 109 2.86 -18.94 4.47
N TRP A 110 2.24 -19.80 3.65
CA TRP A 110 1.25 -19.42 2.65
C TRP A 110 0.06 -18.68 3.28
N ARG A 111 -0.57 -19.27 4.31
CA ARG A 111 -1.73 -18.68 4.98
C ARG A 111 -1.41 -17.30 5.54
N ARG A 112 -0.35 -17.18 6.34
CA ARG A 112 0.04 -15.91 6.96
C ARG A 112 0.38 -14.83 5.92
N THR A 113 1.03 -15.22 4.81
CA THR A 113 1.32 -14.30 3.72
C THR A 113 0.04 -13.80 3.07
N PHE A 114 -0.90 -14.69 2.76
CA PHE A 114 -2.19 -14.32 2.17
C PHE A 114 -3.07 -13.54 3.14
N ASP A 115 -3.11 -13.93 4.41
CA ASP A 115 -3.88 -13.23 5.45
C ASP A 115 -3.48 -11.76 5.50
N THR A 116 -2.18 -11.45 5.48
CA THR A 116 -1.70 -10.07 5.57
C THR A 116 -1.73 -9.35 4.22
N ASN A 117 -1.19 -9.98 3.15
CA ASN A 117 -0.95 -9.28 1.89
C ASN A 117 -2.21 -9.16 1.02
N VAL A 118 -3.17 -10.08 1.19
CA VAL A 118 -4.36 -10.18 0.34
C VAL A 118 -5.63 -9.92 1.13
N TYR A 119 -5.98 -10.79 2.07
CA TYR A 119 -7.28 -10.71 2.76
C TYR A 119 -7.39 -9.44 3.61
N ALA A 120 -6.33 -9.06 4.31
CA ALA A 120 -6.31 -7.81 5.09
C ALA A 120 -6.44 -6.58 4.18
N LEU A 121 -5.74 -6.55 3.04
CA LEU A 121 -5.85 -5.46 2.06
C LEU A 121 -7.29 -5.32 1.53
N VAL A 122 -7.93 -6.45 1.19
CA VAL A 122 -9.33 -6.47 0.75
C VAL A 122 -10.25 -5.98 1.86
N ALA A 123 -10.09 -6.49 3.09
CA ALA A 123 -10.93 -6.12 4.23
C ALA A 123 -10.82 -4.63 4.57
N VAL A 124 -9.60 -4.08 4.64
CA VAL A 124 -9.38 -2.64 4.86
C VAL A 124 -10.02 -1.82 3.75
N THR A 125 -9.79 -2.21 2.48
CA THR A 125 -10.37 -1.47 1.35
C THR A 125 -11.89 -1.47 1.40
N GLN A 126 -12.53 -2.61 1.64
CA GLN A 126 -13.98 -2.71 1.74
C GLN A 126 -14.54 -1.87 2.89
N ALA A 127 -13.89 -1.90 4.06
CA ALA A 127 -14.32 -1.16 5.24
C ALA A 127 -14.21 0.37 5.05
N PHE A 128 -13.14 0.86 4.39
CA PHE A 128 -12.95 2.28 4.13
C PHE A 128 -13.64 2.77 2.85
N LEU A 129 -14.13 1.90 1.96
CA LEU A 129 -14.77 2.28 0.70
C LEU A 129 -15.97 3.25 0.88
N PRO A 130 -16.83 3.12 1.89
CA PRO A 130 -17.88 4.12 2.14
C PRO A 130 -17.35 5.53 2.37
N LEU A 131 -16.23 5.69 3.10
CA LEU A 131 -15.59 6.98 3.33
C LEU A 131 -14.87 7.52 2.07
N LEU A 132 -14.28 6.63 1.27
CA LEU A 132 -13.71 6.99 -0.03
C LEU A 132 -14.78 7.48 -1.03
N LYS A 133 -15.99 6.96 -0.96
CA LYS A 133 -17.13 7.40 -1.77
C LYS A 133 -17.66 8.79 -1.37
N GLN A 134 -17.32 9.30 -0.18
CA GLN A 134 -17.62 10.68 0.25
C GLN A 134 -16.61 11.70 -0.31
N ALA A 135 -15.47 11.24 -0.80
CA ALA A 135 -14.48 12.12 -1.42
C ALA A 135 -14.90 12.52 -2.83
N LYS A 136 -14.55 13.75 -3.24
CA LYS A 136 -14.80 14.24 -4.61
C LYS A 136 -14.05 13.42 -5.66
N ALA A 137 -12.89 12.88 -5.31
CA ALA A 137 -12.02 12.13 -6.22
C ALA A 137 -11.12 11.17 -5.40
N GLY A 138 -11.65 10.02 -5.01
CA GLY A 138 -10.95 9.04 -4.19
C GLY A 138 -9.77 8.39 -4.92
N ARG A 139 -8.73 8.02 -4.19
CA ARG A 139 -7.56 7.28 -4.69
C ARG A 139 -7.30 6.06 -3.82
N ILE A 140 -7.17 4.91 -4.45
CA ILE A 140 -6.75 3.66 -3.80
C ILE A 140 -5.46 3.22 -4.48
N VAL A 141 -4.40 3.10 -3.68
CA VAL A 141 -3.08 2.65 -4.12
C VAL A 141 -2.73 1.37 -3.38
N ASN A 142 -2.59 0.28 -4.11
CA ASN A 142 -2.20 -1.00 -3.57
C ASN A 142 -0.69 -1.22 -3.82
N VAL A 143 0.10 -1.34 -2.76
CA VAL A 143 1.54 -1.60 -2.89
C VAL A 143 1.74 -3.08 -3.19
N SER A 144 2.07 -3.36 -4.44
CA SER A 144 2.42 -4.68 -4.95
C SER A 144 3.95 -4.84 -5.04
N SER A 145 4.40 -5.59 -6.00
CA SER A 145 5.81 -5.84 -6.33
C SER A 145 5.91 -6.24 -7.79
N ILE A 146 7.06 -5.99 -8.42
CA ILE A 146 7.39 -6.59 -9.72
C ILE A 146 7.28 -8.13 -9.66
N LEU A 147 7.53 -8.72 -8.48
CA LEU A 147 7.36 -10.15 -8.23
C LEU A 147 5.90 -10.63 -8.27
N GLY A 148 4.92 -9.74 -8.45
CA GLY A 148 3.54 -10.09 -8.76
C GLY A 148 3.25 -10.23 -10.26
N SER A 149 4.22 -9.91 -11.14
CA SER A 149 4.07 -10.02 -12.58
C SER A 149 4.21 -11.47 -13.06
N GLN A 150 3.11 -12.06 -13.49
CA GLN A 150 3.13 -13.42 -14.06
C GLN A 150 3.83 -13.44 -15.43
N THR A 151 3.68 -12.37 -16.20
CA THR A 151 4.36 -12.20 -17.49
C THR A 151 5.88 -12.29 -17.33
N LEU A 152 6.45 -11.53 -16.37
CA LEU A 152 7.89 -11.53 -16.15
C LEU A 152 8.40 -12.82 -15.51
N HIS A 153 7.59 -13.46 -14.64
CA HIS A 153 7.96 -14.76 -14.06
C HIS A 153 7.95 -15.91 -15.06
N ALA A 154 7.21 -15.79 -16.18
CA ALA A 154 7.17 -16.78 -17.25
C ALA A 154 8.26 -16.58 -18.30
N ASP A 155 8.92 -15.42 -18.34
CA ASP A 155 9.97 -15.09 -19.30
C ASP A 155 11.36 -15.41 -18.76
N PRO A 156 12.08 -16.41 -19.33
CA PRO A 156 13.43 -16.74 -18.91
C PRO A 156 14.46 -15.59 -19.11
N GLY A 157 14.14 -14.61 -19.95
CA GLY A 157 14.96 -13.42 -20.17
C GLY A 157 14.73 -12.32 -19.12
N SER A 158 13.74 -12.47 -18.26
CA SER A 158 13.40 -11.48 -17.25
C SER A 158 14.38 -11.51 -16.06
N GLY A 159 14.73 -10.33 -15.55
CA GLY A 159 15.58 -10.18 -14.37
C GLY A 159 14.99 -10.76 -13.08
N ILE A 160 13.69 -11.10 -13.05
CA ILE A 160 13.03 -11.72 -11.89
C ILE A 160 12.73 -13.22 -12.10
N TYR A 161 13.13 -13.79 -13.23
CA TYR A 161 12.81 -15.19 -13.58
C TYR A 161 13.18 -16.17 -12.47
N ASP A 162 14.36 -16.01 -11.86
CA ASP A 162 14.88 -16.90 -10.83
C ASP A 162 14.40 -16.57 -9.40
N PHE A 163 13.69 -15.45 -9.20
CA PHE A 163 13.17 -15.04 -7.90
C PHE A 163 11.87 -15.75 -7.56
N LYS A 164 11.95 -17.03 -7.17
CA LYS A 164 10.78 -17.87 -6.85
C LYS A 164 10.51 -17.88 -5.34
N ILE A 165 9.82 -16.85 -4.85
CA ILE A 165 9.29 -16.72 -3.50
C ILE A 165 7.77 -16.94 -3.58
N PRO A 166 7.29 -18.21 -3.60
CA PRO A 166 6.00 -18.56 -4.19
C PRO A 166 4.80 -17.95 -3.49
N ALA A 167 4.74 -17.94 -2.16
CA ALA A 167 3.60 -17.38 -1.44
C ALA A 167 3.56 -15.85 -1.57
N TYR A 168 4.73 -15.19 -1.49
CA TYR A 168 4.81 -13.75 -1.70
C TYR A 168 4.44 -13.37 -3.13
N ASN A 169 5.06 -14.01 -4.14
CA ASN A 169 4.80 -13.74 -5.56
C ASN A 169 3.31 -13.93 -5.88
N ALA A 170 2.72 -15.05 -5.45
CA ALA A 170 1.30 -15.33 -5.63
C ALA A 170 0.41 -14.31 -4.90
N SER A 171 0.77 -13.87 -3.70
CA SER A 171 0.03 -12.84 -2.97
C SER A 171 0.03 -11.50 -3.72
N LYS A 172 1.17 -11.11 -4.32
CA LYS A 172 1.26 -9.86 -5.09
C LYS A 172 0.54 -9.94 -6.43
N ALA A 173 0.53 -11.11 -7.08
CA ALA A 173 -0.33 -11.37 -8.23
C ALA A 173 -1.83 -11.28 -7.88
N ALA A 174 -2.22 -11.79 -6.71
CA ALA A 174 -3.60 -11.66 -6.22
C ALA A 174 -3.98 -10.20 -5.95
N VAL A 175 -3.08 -9.38 -5.38
CA VAL A 175 -3.27 -7.91 -5.23
C VAL A 175 -3.46 -7.24 -6.59
N ASN A 176 -2.66 -7.61 -7.60
CA ASN A 176 -2.79 -7.11 -8.96
C ASN A 176 -4.18 -7.45 -9.56
N SER A 177 -4.60 -8.70 -9.45
CA SER A 177 -5.93 -9.16 -9.90
C SER A 177 -7.08 -8.44 -9.18
N TRP A 178 -6.99 -8.29 -7.85
CA TRP A 178 -7.96 -7.54 -7.06
C TRP A 178 -8.05 -6.07 -7.51
N THR A 179 -6.91 -5.44 -7.79
CA THR A 179 -6.87 -4.06 -8.27
C THR A 179 -7.66 -3.88 -9.57
N LEU A 180 -7.51 -4.81 -10.52
CA LEU A 180 -8.26 -4.79 -11.79
C LEU A 180 -9.77 -4.96 -11.55
N ALA A 181 -10.17 -5.89 -10.69
CA ALA A 181 -11.57 -6.15 -10.38
C ALA A 181 -12.22 -4.92 -9.74
N LEU A 182 -11.57 -4.32 -8.74
CA LEU A 182 -12.09 -3.14 -8.04
C LEU A 182 -12.09 -1.88 -8.95
N ALA A 183 -11.07 -1.71 -9.79
CA ALA A 183 -11.03 -0.63 -10.77
C ALA A 183 -12.19 -0.74 -11.77
N HIS A 184 -12.52 -1.97 -12.21
CA HIS A 184 -13.67 -2.22 -13.07
C HIS A 184 -14.99 -1.92 -12.36
N GLU A 185 -15.17 -2.36 -11.11
CA GLU A 185 -16.37 -2.05 -10.30
C GLU A 185 -16.58 -0.54 -10.21
N LEU A 186 -15.51 0.21 -9.92
CA LEU A 186 -15.56 1.64 -9.66
C LEU A 186 -15.42 2.53 -10.92
N ARG A 187 -15.42 1.95 -12.12
CA ARG A 187 -15.18 2.67 -13.39
C ARG A 187 -16.11 3.84 -13.67
N SER A 188 -17.33 3.80 -13.13
CA SER A 188 -18.33 4.88 -13.27
C SER A 188 -18.30 5.88 -12.10
N SER A 189 -17.31 5.76 -11.20
CA SER A 189 -17.10 6.66 -10.08
C SER A 189 -15.85 7.52 -10.28
N PRO A 190 -15.67 8.61 -9.52
CA PRO A 190 -14.45 9.41 -9.58
C PRO A 190 -13.24 8.75 -8.86
N ILE A 191 -13.41 7.55 -8.31
CA ILE A 191 -12.37 6.81 -7.59
C ILE A 191 -11.44 6.13 -8.60
N LYS A 192 -10.13 6.32 -8.44
CA LYS A 192 -9.10 5.60 -9.20
C LYS A 192 -8.43 4.56 -8.33
N VAL A 193 -8.23 3.36 -8.87
CA VAL A 193 -7.63 2.23 -8.16
C VAL A 193 -6.44 1.73 -8.97
N ASN A 194 -5.25 1.81 -8.40
CA ASN A 194 -4.02 1.38 -9.07
C ASN A 194 -3.14 0.56 -8.14
N THR A 195 -2.27 -0.22 -8.72
CA THR A 195 -1.21 -0.93 -8.00
C THR A 195 0.16 -0.42 -8.42
N VAL A 196 1.10 -0.44 -7.48
CA VAL A 196 2.45 0.08 -7.71
C VAL A 196 3.51 -0.94 -7.30
N HIS A 197 4.62 -0.93 -8.01
CA HIS A 197 5.88 -1.51 -7.58
C HIS A 197 6.73 -0.41 -6.93
N PRO A 198 7.26 -0.63 -5.70
CA PRO A 198 8.08 0.36 -5.03
C PRO A 198 9.54 0.38 -5.50
N GLY A 199 9.99 -0.60 -6.30
CA GLY A 199 11.39 -0.87 -6.60
C GLY A 199 11.99 -1.90 -5.64
N TYR A 200 13.27 -2.25 -5.83
CA TYR A 200 14.04 -3.08 -4.91
C TYR A 200 14.67 -2.19 -3.83
N VAL A 201 13.88 -1.91 -2.80
CA VAL A 201 14.16 -0.90 -1.78
C VAL A 201 14.89 -1.53 -0.59
N LYS A 202 15.92 -0.85 -0.06
CA LYS A 202 16.63 -1.23 1.16
C LYS A 202 15.74 -1.08 2.38
N THR A 203 15.12 -2.17 2.81
CA THR A 203 14.18 -2.20 3.95
C THR A 203 14.48 -3.36 4.90
N ASP A 204 13.89 -3.33 6.10
CA ASP A 204 13.98 -4.46 7.05
C ASP A 204 13.38 -5.76 6.49
N MET A 205 12.42 -5.66 5.54
CA MET A 205 11.76 -6.82 4.94
C MET A 205 12.74 -7.73 4.19
N ASN A 206 13.79 -7.16 3.62
CA ASN A 206 14.83 -7.87 2.88
C ASN A 206 16.22 -7.76 3.52
N GLY A 207 16.26 -7.49 4.84
CA GLY A 207 17.51 -7.40 5.60
C GLY A 207 18.40 -6.22 5.19
N GLY A 208 17.82 -5.16 4.65
CA GLY A 208 18.55 -3.98 4.18
C GLY A 208 19.14 -4.12 2.76
N HIS A 209 18.90 -5.25 2.10
CA HIS A 209 19.30 -5.44 0.70
C HIS A 209 18.39 -4.62 -0.23
N GLY A 210 18.93 -4.11 -1.33
CA GLY A 210 18.17 -3.33 -2.29
C GLY A 210 19.07 -2.44 -3.14
N GLU A 211 18.51 -1.87 -4.18
CA GLU A 211 19.21 -0.99 -5.12
C GLU A 211 18.94 0.47 -4.85
N ILE A 212 17.75 0.77 -4.29
CA ILE A 212 17.30 2.14 -4.05
C ILE A 212 16.98 2.40 -2.58
N GLU A 213 17.04 3.65 -2.20
CA GLU A 213 16.73 4.11 -0.86
C GLU A 213 15.21 4.21 -0.63
N ILE A 214 14.80 4.21 0.65
CA ILE A 214 13.38 4.25 1.06
C ILE A 214 12.67 5.49 0.47
N ALA A 215 13.37 6.62 0.38
CA ALA A 215 12.80 7.86 -0.16
C ALA A 215 12.36 7.70 -1.63
N GLU A 216 13.13 6.99 -2.42
CA GLU A 216 12.79 6.69 -3.81
C GLU A 216 11.68 5.64 -3.90
N GLY A 217 11.73 4.61 -3.04
CA GLY A 217 10.72 3.55 -2.99
C GLY A 217 9.30 4.04 -2.68
N ALA A 218 9.15 5.14 -1.94
CA ALA A 218 7.85 5.73 -1.65
C ALA A 218 7.23 6.48 -2.84
N ARG A 219 8.04 6.94 -3.82
CA ARG A 219 7.61 7.84 -4.90
C ARG A 219 6.48 7.27 -5.74
N SER A 220 6.52 5.98 -6.11
CA SER A 220 5.46 5.34 -6.90
C SER A 220 4.10 5.43 -6.19
N SER A 221 4.07 5.18 -4.88
CA SER A 221 2.85 5.29 -4.07
C SER A 221 2.33 6.72 -4.00
N VAL A 222 3.22 7.69 -3.78
CA VAL A 222 2.87 9.12 -3.71
C VAL A 222 2.36 9.63 -5.06
N GLN A 223 3.02 9.29 -6.17
CA GLN A 223 2.56 9.67 -7.50
C GLN A 223 1.13 9.18 -7.77
N MET A 224 0.85 7.88 -7.53
CA MET A 224 -0.48 7.32 -7.76
C MET A 224 -1.54 7.83 -6.78
N ALA A 225 -1.16 8.18 -5.54
CA ALA A 225 -2.04 8.82 -4.57
C ALA A 225 -2.47 10.24 -4.98
N LEU A 226 -1.64 10.94 -5.74
CA LEU A 226 -1.86 12.34 -6.15
C LEU A 226 -2.27 12.53 -7.60
N ILE A 227 -2.49 11.45 -8.36
CA ILE A 227 -2.91 11.57 -9.77
C ILE A 227 -4.18 12.41 -9.94
N GLY A 228 -4.23 13.15 -11.02
CA GLY A 228 -5.38 13.94 -11.42
C GLY A 228 -6.60 13.10 -11.82
N PRO A 229 -7.74 13.74 -12.16
CA PRO A 229 -8.96 13.04 -12.57
C PRO A 229 -8.78 12.22 -13.85
N GLU A 230 -7.91 12.67 -14.75
CA GLU A 230 -7.59 11.99 -16.02
C GLU A 230 -6.53 10.90 -15.88
N GLY A 231 -6.02 10.67 -14.66
CA GLY A 231 -5.03 9.64 -14.40
C GLY A 231 -5.60 8.22 -14.56
N PRO A 232 -4.73 7.20 -14.62
CA PRO A 232 -5.13 5.82 -14.86
C PRO A 232 -5.96 5.24 -13.70
N SER A 233 -6.74 4.19 -14.03
CA SER A 233 -7.36 3.29 -13.06
C SER A 233 -7.23 1.86 -13.59
N GLY A 234 -6.88 0.90 -12.74
CA GLY A 234 -6.56 -0.46 -13.15
C GLY A 234 -5.18 -0.56 -13.80
N SER A 235 -4.19 0.18 -13.29
CA SER A 235 -2.83 0.19 -13.80
C SER A 235 -1.86 -0.40 -12.78
N PHE A 236 -0.84 -1.09 -13.28
CA PHE A 236 0.33 -1.52 -12.51
C PHE A 236 1.54 -0.69 -12.95
N THR A 237 2.14 0.07 -12.03
CA THR A 237 3.17 1.05 -12.42
C THR A 237 4.37 1.06 -11.50
N TYR A 238 5.51 1.51 -12.06
CA TYR A 238 6.71 1.91 -11.34
C TYR A 238 7.13 3.30 -11.81
N LEU A 239 7.16 4.28 -10.92
CA LEU A 239 7.52 5.68 -11.21
C LEU A 239 6.78 6.26 -12.44
N GLY A 240 5.51 5.87 -12.63
CA GLY A 240 4.68 6.32 -13.74
C GLY A 240 4.74 5.45 -14.99
N GLU A 241 5.71 4.56 -15.11
CA GLU A 241 5.81 3.60 -16.22
C GLU A 241 4.90 2.39 -15.96
N VAL A 242 4.20 1.94 -16.99
CA VAL A 242 3.33 0.76 -16.92
C VAL A 242 4.16 -0.51 -16.95
N LEU A 243 3.89 -1.38 -15.99
CA LEU A 243 4.52 -2.69 -15.88
C LEU A 243 3.60 -3.80 -16.43
N PRO A 244 4.15 -4.90 -16.93
CA PRO A 244 3.36 -6.08 -17.30
C PRO A 244 2.82 -6.79 -16.06
N TRP A 245 1.60 -7.34 -16.21
CA TRP A 245 0.89 -8.09 -15.16
C TRP A 245 1.50 -9.47 -14.88
#